data_70dbb0da3045c9e128b31a09f51736a0
#
_entry.id   70dbb0da3045c9e128b31a09f51736a0
#
_cell.length_a   1.000
_cell.length_b   1.000
_cell.length_c   1.000
_cell.angle_alpha   90.00
_cell.angle_beta   90.00
_cell.angle_gamma   90.00
#
_symmetry.space_group_name_H-M   'P 1'
#
loop_
_entity.id
_entity.type
_entity.pdbx_description
1 polymer ?
#
loop_
_entity_poly.entity_id
_entity_poly.type
_entity_poly.pdbx_seq_one_letter_code
_entity_poly.pdbx_strand_id
1 'polypeptide(L)'
;KTYKIYAVCDAHLDTQWNWDLTHTIREYIPRILFQNLWMLERYPDYKFNFEGGIIYRWMKEYYPLHYARLQKYIDEGRWHISGASWNANDPNMPSAESFIRNILQGQELYKREFGVRSTDIFLPDCFGFGYTLPSLAAHCGLIGFSTQKLSWRKHDFFPDAPYHKKNPFSWGVWYGIDGQSLMAAFDTGGYTAELPADAGYNKDFIRRASNGFDNTAMRYYSGGHLHGTTNCGDKGNSGTVTTARRMAEAMADPDAPVQLISATSDQLFLDYMDRRDELPTYDGELLMDVHAGGCYTSQGAMKYYNRRNEELLGAAERAAVAADWLGAKPYDRAKLNEVWQRVLWHQFHDDLTGTSIADAYRYSWNDELISLQQATEVMTAAVGALSHSLDTRVKGTPVVVYNPVTYDLRDLVEAEVPLDARAKGVAVYAPSGRRVAAQILSREGDRARILFAADVKAAG
;
A
#
# COMPACT_ATOMS: atom_id res chain seq x y z
N LYS A 1 -17.90 -13.13 34.68
CA LYS A 1 -17.74 -13.07 33.20
C LYS A 1 -16.48 -12.26 32.91
N THR A 2 -15.52 -12.85 32.23
CA THR A 2 -14.26 -12.19 31.87
C THR A 2 -14.38 -11.55 30.48
N TYR A 3 -13.91 -10.32 30.35
CA TYR A 3 -13.85 -9.58 29.11
C TYR A 3 -12.39 -9.42 28.71
N LYS A 4 -12.06 -9.52 27.43
CA LYS A 4 -10.69 -9.40 26.94
C LYS A 4 -10.55 -8.19 26.03
N ILE A 5 -9.50 -7.39 26.24
CA ILE A 5 -9.14 -6.27 25.37
C ILE A 5 -7.69 -6.46 24.90
N TYR A 6 -7.52 -6.71 23.62
CA TYR A 6 -6.22 -6.70 22.97
C TYR A 6 -5.85 -5.24 22.67
N ALA A 7 -4.99 -4.70 23.50
CA ALA A 7 -4.54 -3.31 23.42
C ALA A 7 -3.28 -3.22 22.53
N VAL A 8 -3.44 -2.68 21.35
CA VAL A 8 -2.39 -2.50 20.36
C VAL A 8 -1.86 -1.08 20.44
N CYS A 9 -0.68 -0.91 21.07
CA CYS A 9 0.00 0.38 21.04
C CYS A 9 0.75 0.51 19.72
N ASP A 10 0.40 1.51 18.95
CA ASP A 10 0.93 1.75 17.61
C ASP A 10 1.32 3.22 17.41
N ALA A 11 1.88 3.51 16.26
CA ALA A 11 1.96 4.84 15.71
C ALA A 11 1.53 4.79 14.25
N HIS A 12 0.61 5.65 13.86
CA HIS A 12 0.32 5.91 12.45
C HIS A 12 1.12 7.12 12.00
N LEU A 13 1.92 6.98 10.95
CA LEU A 13 2.71 8.07 10.39
C LEU A 13 2.40 8.23 8.92
N ASP A 14 1.71 9.33 8.59
CA ASP A 14 1.61 9.75 7.21
C ASP A 14 2.98 10.12 6.68
N THR A 15 3.36 9.52 5.55
CA THR A 15 4.64 9.85 4.90
C THR A 15 4.69 11.29 4.44
N GLN A 16 3.54 11.85 4.10
CA GLN A 16 3.24 13.29 3.94
C GLN A 16 1.71 13.46 3.94
N TRP A 17 1.21 14.63 4.33
CA TRP A 17 -0.21 14.98 4.33
C TRP A 17 -0.39 16.50 4.51
N ASN A 18 -0.55 17.01 5.75
CA ASN A 18 -0.52 18.44 6.09
C ASN A 18 0.90 18.98 6.26
N TRP A 19 1.89 18.22 5.85
CA TRP A 19 3.31 18.51 5.83
C TRP A 19 3.98 17.72 4.70
N ASP A 20 5.18 18.13 4.34
CA ASP A 20 6.00 17.46 3.34
C ASP A 20 6.91 16.38 3.94
N LEU A 21 7.55 15.60 3.07
CA LEU A 21 8.50 14.54 3.43
C LEU A 21 9.63 15.02 4.35
N THR A 22 10.05 16.29 4.21
CA THR A 22 11.15 16.85 5.03
C THR A 22 10.80 16.85 6.51
N HIS A 23 9.56 17.21 6.86
CA HIS A 23 9.06 17.15 8.23
C HIS A 23 8.97 15.72 8.75
N THR A 24 8.50 14.79 7.93
CA THR A 24 8.45 13.36 8.29
C THR A 24 9.82 12.84 8.70
N ILE A 25 10.85 13.11 7.86
CA ILE A 25 12.21 12.63 8.12
C ILE A 25 12.84 13.34 9.32
N ARG A 26 12.70 14.67 9.43
CA ARG A 26 13.43 15.46 10.44
C ARG A 26 12.79 15.49 11.82
N GLU A 27 11.45 15.33 11.89
CA GLU A 27 10.72 15.51 13.13
C GLU A 27 10.00 14.25 13.60
N TYR A 28 9.26 13.58 12.72
CA TYR A 28 8.35 12.53 13.15
C TYR A 28 9.04 11.17 13.29
N ILE A 29 9.88 10.78 12.35
CA ILE A 29 10.66 9.54 12.45
C ILE A 29 11.54 9.50 13.70
N PRO A 30 12.38 10.52 14.00
CA PRO A 30 13.20 10.47 15.22
C PRO A 30 12.36 10.45 16.50
N ARG A 31 11.21 11.14 16.52
CA ARG A 31 10.30 11.09 17.67
C ARG A 31 9.77 9.68 17.91
N ILE A 32 9.29 8.98 16.87
CA ILE A 32 8.84 7.60 16.98
C ILE A 32 9.95 6.70 17.52
N LEU A 33 11.14 6.77 16.91
CA LEU A 33 12.28 5.96 17.32
C LEU A 33 12.67 6.22 18.78
N PHE A 34 12.89 7.47 19.16
CA PHE A 34 13.41 7.81 20.47
C PHE A 34 12.40 7.52 21.58
N GLN A 35 11.14 7.89 21.38
CA GLN A 35 10.09 7.68 22.36
C GLN A 35 9.87 6.19 22.61
N ASN A 36 9.75 5.39 21.56
CA ASN A 36 9.44 3.96 21.72
C ASN A 36 10.64 3.16 22.21
N LEU A 37 11.86 3.44 21.77
CA LEU A 37 13.06 2.83 22.34
C LEU A 37 13.18 3.15 23.83
N TRP A 38 12.89 4.40 24.23
CA TRP A 38 12.91 4.82 25.64
C TRP A 38 11.83 4.09 26.46
N MET A 39 10.63 3.88 25.91
CA MET A 39 9.54 3.17 26.57
C MET A 39 9.83 1.68 26.70
N LEU A 40 10.34 1.04 25.64
CA LEU A 40 10.73 -0.36 25.64
C LEU A 40 11.85 -0.69 26.66
N GLU A 41 12.72 0.27 26.95
CA GLU A 41 13.75 0.11 28.00
C GLU A 41 13.18 0.12 29.41
N ARG A 42 12.04 0.79 29.65
CA ARG A 42 11.51 1.08 30.99
C ARG A 42 10.26 0.30 31.35
N TYR A 43 9.50 -0.14 30.36
CA TYR A 43 8.24 -0.83 30.56
C TYR A 43 8.31 -2.21 29.90
N PRO A 44 8.60 -3.29 30.66
CA PRO A 44 8.81 -4.62 30.09
C PRO A 44 7.59 -5.19 29.37
N ASP A 45 6.38 -4.82 29.82
CA ASP A 45 5.12 -5.27 29.24
C ASP A 45 4.67 -4.43 28.04
N TYR A 46 5.39 -3.35 27.73
CA TYR A 46 5.05 -2.49 26.60
C TYR A 46 5.45 -3.16 25.28
N LYS A 47 4.49 -3.28 24.37
CA LYS A 47 4.69 -3.68 22.98
C LYS A 47 4.35 -2.50 22.09
N PHE A 48 5.13 -2.31 21.05
CA PHE A 48 4.94 -1.27 20.06
C PHE A 48 4.78 -1.86 18.67
N ASN A 49 3.78 -1.41 17.93
CA ASN A 49 3.45 -1.85 16.59
C ASN A 49 3.71 -0.73 15.59
N PHE A 50 4.43 -1.02 14.52
CA PHE A 50 4.75 0.00 13.53
C PHE A 50 4.84 -0.57 12.12
N GLU A 51 4.30 0.16 11.13
CA GLU A 51 4.16 -0.24 9.74
C GLU A 51 5.01 0.60 8.78
N GLY A 52 5.08 0.14 7.51
CA GLY A 52 5.62 0.91 6.39
C GLY A 52 7.09 0.68 6.09
N GLY A 53 7.39 -0.23 5.16
CA GLY A 53 8.77 -0.56 4.75
C GLY A 53 9.59 0.65 4.34
N ILE A 54 8.98 1.63 3.64
CA ILE A 54 9.64 2.87 3.25
C ILE A 54 10.10 3.69 4.46
N ILE A 55 9.31 3.71 5.55
CA ILE A 55 9.66 4.44 6.76
C ILE A 55 10.84 3.76 7.46
N TYR A 56 10.87 2.42 7.54
CA TYR A 56 12.03 1.68 8.05
C TYR A 56 13.29 1.92 7.21
N ARG A 57 13.17 2.05 5.88
CA ARG A 57 14.27 2.44 5.00
C ARG A 57 14.82 3.81 5.39
N TRP A 58 13.95 4.81 5.60
CA TRP A 58 14.36 6.15 6.05
C TRP A 58 14.94 6.14 7.46
N MET A 59 14.40 5.34 8.39
CA MET A 59 15.00 5.14 9.70
C MET A 59 16.45 4.66 9.60
N LYS A 60 16.71 3.67 8.73
CA LYS A 60 18.05 3.14 8.49
C LYS A 60 18.99 4.19 7.89
N GLU A 61 18.49 4.95 6.92
CA GLU A 61 19.27 5.94 6.18
C GLU A 61 19.64 7.15 7.04
N TYR A 62 18.70 7.70 7.78
CA TYR A 62 18.87 8.96 8.51
C TYR A 62 19.19 8.78 9.98
N TYR A 63 18.83 7.65 10.59
CA TYR A 63 18.99 7.36 12.02
C TYR A 63 19.62 5.99 12.29
N PRO A 64 20.75 5.63 11.66
CA PRO A 64 21.31 4.27 11.68
C PRO A 64 21.63 3.74 13.08
N LEU A 65 22.11 4.60 13.99
CA LEU A 65 22.43 4.19 15.37
C LEU A 65 21.21 3.75 16.18
N HIS A 66 20.07 4.39 15.98
CA HIS A 66 18.81 4.02 16.63
C HIS A 66 18.14 2.84 15.93
N TYR A 67 18.23 2.81 14.60
CA TYR A 67 17.74 1.69 13.79
C TYR A 67 18.40 0.36 14.21
N ALA A 68 19.69 0.35 14.44
CA ALA A 68 20.43 -0.83 14.89
C ALA A 68 19.93 -1.42 16.23
N ARG A 69 19.25 -0.60 17.06
CA ARG A 69 18.69 -1.05 18.34
C ARG A 69 17.35 -1.77 18.19
N LEU A 70 16.68 -1.64 17.05
CA LEU A 70 15.36 -2.25 16.82
C LEU A 70 15.41 -3.77 16.87
N GLN A 71 16.48 -4.38 16.33
CA GLN A 71 16.63 -5.83 16.26
C GLN A 71 16.40 -6.51 17.61
N LYS A 72 17.00 -5.96 18.68
CA LYS A 72 16.83 -6.48 20.05
C LYS A 72 15.34 -6.59 20.42
N TYR A 73 14.56 -5.53 20.19
CA TYR A 73 13.16 -5.50 20.61
C TYR A 73 12.24 -6.25 19.65
N ILE A 74 12.65 -6.41 18.39
CA ILE A 74 11.98 -7.29 17.42
C ILE A 74 12.16 -8.75 17.85
N ASP A 75 13.38 -9.15 18.21
CA ASP A 75 13.69 -10.52 18.69
C ASP A 75 12.97 -10.84 20.02
N GLU A 76 12.77 -9.82 20.87
CA GLU A 76 11.97 -9.93 22.10
C GLU A 76 10.45 -9.98 21.85
N GLY A 77 9.98 -9.77 20.59
CA GLY A 77 8.56 -9.66 20.24
C GLY A 77 7.88 -8.41 20.81
N ARG A 78 8.66 -7.36 21.13
CA ARG A 78 8.19 -6.12 21.76
C ARG A 78 8.14 -4.92 20.82
N TRP A 79 8.95 -4.89 19.78
CA TRP A 79 8.75 -4.04 18.61
C TRP A 79 8.20 -4.93 17.49
N HIS A 80 6.91 -4.85 17.23
CA HIS A 80 6.25 -5.64 16.21
C HIS A 80 6.20 -4.88 14.89
N ILE A 81 6.61 -5.53 13.82
CA ILE A 81 6.45 -5.02 12.46
C ILE A 81 5.05 -5.39 12.00
N SER A 82 4.11 -4.45 12.15
CA SER A 82 2.73 -4.59 11.72
C SER A 82 2.57 -4.19 10.26
N GLY A 83 1.57 -4.77 9.59
CA GLY A 83 1.27 -4.50 8.19
C GLY A 83 2.38 -4.93 7.24
N ALA A 84 2.07 -5.83 6.35
CA ALA A 84 3.03 -6.43 5.42
C ALA A 84 3.50 -5.49 4.30
N SER A 85 3.16 -4.21 4.34
CA SER A 85 3.24 -3.27 3.22
C SER A 85 4.54 -2.50 3.13
N TRP A 86 4.89 -2.08 1.90
CA TRP A 86 5.91 -1.07 1.65
C TRP A 86 5.50 0.29 2.21
N ASN A 87 4.24 0.67 2.00
CA ASN A 87 3.60 1.84 2.58
C ASN A 87 2.12 1.57 2.81
N ALA A 88 1.46 2.32 3.70
CA ALA A 88 0.01 2.28 3.92
C ALA A 88 -0.73 2.84 2.69
N ASN A 89 -0.81 2.04 1.64
CA ASN A 89 -1.39 2.43 0.36
C ASN A 89 -2.91 2.57 0.40
N ASP A 90 -3.44 3.40 -0.48
CA ASP A 90 -4.86 3.38 -0.79
C ASP A 90 -5.25 1.99 -1.32
N PRO A 91 -6.31 1.34 -0.78
CA PRO A 91 -6.67 -0.01 -1.19
C PRO A 91 -7.62 -0.09 -2.39
N ASN A 92 -8.07 1.05 -2.94
CA ASN A 92 -9.12 1.08 -3.95
C ASN A 92 -8.63 1.45 -5.35
N MET A 93 -7.63 2.35 -5.46
CA MET A 93 -7.18 2.87 -6.76
C MET A 93 -6.01 2.12 -7.37
N PRO A 94 -5.02 1.62 -6.61
CA PRO A 94 -3.94 0.82 -7.18
C PRO A 94 -4.46 -0.46 -7.85
N SER A 95 -3.75 -0.91 -8.88
CA SER A 95 -4.02 -2.20 -9.49
C SER A 95 -3.75 -3.36 -8.52
N ALA A 96 -4.35 -4.52 -8.76
CA ALA A 96 -4.07 -5.73 -7.99
C ALA A 96 -2.57 -6.07 -7.98
N GLU A 97 -1.89 -5.90 -9.12
CA GLU A 97 -0.43 -6.07 -9.24
C GLU A 97 0.33 -5.15 -8.28
N SER A 98 -0.01 -3.86 -8.25
CA SER A 98 0.60 -2.90 -7.34
C SER A 98 0.37 -3.25 -5.88
N PHE A 99 -0.84 -3.70 -5.54
CA PHE A 99 -1.16 -4.11 -4.18
C PHE A 99 -0.31 -5.30 -3.72
N ILE A 100 -0.19 -6.34 -4.58
CA ILE A 100 0.67 -7.51 -4.32
C ILE A 100 2.13 -7.07 -4.19
N ARG A 101 2.62 -6.18 -5.05
CA ARG A 101 3.99 -5.66 -4.97
C ARG A 101 4.26 -4.80 -3.75
N ASN A 102 3.28 -4.06 -3.29
CA ASN A 102 3.38 -3.31 -2.04
C ASN A 102 3.65 -4.26 -0.86
N ILE A 103 2.92 -5.39 -0.79
CA ILE A 103 3.16 -6.44 0.20
C ILE A 103 4.52 -7.10 -0.01
N LEU A 104 4.87 -7.46 -1.24
CA LEU A 104 6.13 -8.11 -1.56
C LEU A 104 7.34 -7.25 -1.15
N GLN A 105 7.35 -5.97 -1.48
CA GLN A 105 8.44 -5.05 -1.15
C GLN A 105 8.59 -4.84 0.36
N GLY A 106 7.47 -4.73 1.08
CA GLY A 106 7.48 -4.65 2.54
C GLY A 106 8.06 -5.93 3.17
N GLN A 107 7.52 -7.09 2.79
CA GLN A 107 7.95 -8.39 3.30
C GLN A 107 9.42 -8.71 2.98
N GLU A 108 9.91 -8.34 1.81
CA GLU A 108 11.32 -8.54 1.44
C GLU A 108 12.25 -7.65 2.26
N LEU A 109 11.86 -6.40 2.51
CA LEU A 109 12.62 -5.52 3.40
C LEU A 109 12.69 -6.12 4.81
N TYR A 110 11.55 -6.48 5.39
CA TYR A 110 11.48 -6.97 6.77
C TYR A 110 12.28 -8.26 6.96
N LYS A 111 12.17 -9.18 6.00
CA LYS A 111 12.96 -10.41 6.03
C LYS A 111 14.45 -10.16 5.90
N ARG A 112 14.86 -9.26 5.02
CA ARG A 112 16.27 -8.94 4.79
C ARG A 112 16.88 -8.20 5.96
N GLU A 113 16.17 -7.24 6.53
CA GLU A 113 16.69 -6.36 7.58
C GLU A 113 16.59 -6.98 8.99
N PHE A 114 15.52 -7.72 9.26
CA PHE A 114 15.18 -8.18 10.60
C PHE A 114 14.96 -9.69 10.71
N GLY A 115 14.95 -10.44 9.61
CA GLY A 115 14.69 -11.87 9.60
C GLY A 115 13.23 -12.26 9.80
N VAL A 116 12.30 -11.31 9.91
CA VAL A 116 10.87 -11.54 10.20
C VAL A 116 9.97 -11.28 8.99
N ARG A 117 8.74 -11.79 9.06
CA ARG A 117 7.65 -11.46 8.14
C ARG A 117 6.44 -11.00 8.95
N SER A 118 5.72 -10.04 8.44
CA SER A 118 4.41 -9.65 8.98
C SER A 118 3.33 -10.61 8.50
N THR A 119 2.33 -10.86 9.33
CA THR A 119 1.23 -11.79 9.06
C THR A 119 -0.10 -11.10 8.80
N ASP A 120 -0.15 -9.77 8.94
CA ASP A 120 -1.37 -8.98 8.82
C ASP A 120 -1.24 -7.81 7.84
N ILE A 121 -2.37 -7.24 7.48
CA ILE A 121 -2.49 -5.90 6.89
C ILE A 121 -3.00 -4.95 7.96
N PHE A 122 -2.30 -3.86 8.14
CA PHE A 122 -2.61 -2.80 9.09
C PHE A 122 -2.80 -1.49 8.32
N LEU A 123 -4.06 -1.12 8.07
CA LEU A 123 -4.44 0.09 7.33
C LEU A 123 -5.41 0.92 8.16
N PRO A 124 -4.92 1.64 9.18
CA PRO A 124 -5.79 2.33 10.13
C PRO A 124 -6.56 3.50 9.52
N ASP A 125 -6.02 4.17 8.51
CA ASP A 125 -6.55 5.45 8.01
C ASP A 125 -7.04 5.45 6.55
N CYS A 126 -7.09 4.33 5.86
CA CYS A 126 -7.58 4.26 4.48
C CYS A 126 -9.10 4.47 4.36
N PHE A 127 -9.55 4.96 3.19
CA PHE A 127 -10.88 5.51 2.97
C PHE A 127 -11.83 4.51 2.31
N GLY A 128 -12.10 3.40 3.00
CA GLY A 128 -12.90 2.30 2.51
C GLY A 128 -12.05 1.22 1.83
N PHE A 129 -12.65 0.04 1.64
CA PHE A 129 -11.91 -1.14 1.21
C PHE A 129 -12.74 -1.96 0.21
N GLY A 130 -12.13 -2.21 -0.94
CA GLY A 130 -12.75 -3.00 -2.00
C GLY A 130 -12.89 -4.48 -1.62
N TYR A 131 -13.85 -5.14 -2.25
CA TYR A 131 -14.16 -6.55 -2.06
C TYR A 131 -13.04 -7.51 -2.47
N THR A 132 -12.06 -7.04 -3.24
CA THR A 132 -10.90 -7.83 -3.67
C THR A 132 -9.78 -7.90 -2.63
N LEU A 133 -9.77 -7.00 -1.64
CA LEU A 133 -8.68 -6.92 -0.67
C LEU A 133 -8.46 -8.22 0.12
N PRO A 134 -9.51 -8.88 0.68
CA PRO A 134 -9.30 -10.14 1.39
C PRO A 134 -8.70 -11.24 0.51
N SER A 135 -9.12 -11.33 -0.76
CA SER A 135 -8.56 -12.27 -1.73
C SER A 135 -7.08 -12.03 -1.95
N LEU A 136 -6.69 -10.81 -2.28
CA LEU A 136 -5.28 -10.44 -2.53
C LEU A 136 -4.40 -10.71 -1.30
N ALA A 137 -4.88 -10.34 -0.12
CA ALA A 137 -4.16 -10.54 1.13
C ALA A 137 -3.97 -12.02 1.46
N ALA A 138 -5.02 -12.83 1.35
CA ALA A 138 -4.96 -14.27 1.59
C ALA A 138 -4.01 -14.98 0.62
N HIS A 139 -4.04 -14.62 -0.67
CA HIS A 139 -3.08 -15.14 -1.65
C HIS A 139 -1.63 -14.73 -1.38
N CYS A 140 -1.41 -13.60 -0.68
CA CYS A 140 -0.09 -13.22 -0.19
C CYS A 140 0.31 -13.92 1.13
N GLY A 141 -0.51 -14.83 1.66
CA GLY A 141 -0.25 -15.58 2.88
C GLY A 141 -0.52 -14.81 4.17
N LEU A 142 -1.29 -13.73 4.10
CA LEU A 142 -1.67 -12.95 5.28
C LEU A 142 -2.93 -13.54 5.92
N ILE A 143 -3.03 -13.42 7.26
CA ILE A 143 -4.10 -14.02 8.05
C ILE A 143 -5.05 -13.00 8.66
N GLY A 144 -4.63 -11.74 8.79
CA GLY A 144 -5.34 -10.71 9.52
C GLY A 144 -5.39 -9.37 8.79
N PHE A 145 -6.44 -8.61 9.10
CA PHE A 145 -6.63 -7.24 8.68
C PHE A 145 -7.19 -6.40 9.81
N SER A 146 -6.66 -5.21 10.02
CA SER A 146 -7.26 -4.28 10.97
C SER A 146 -7.26 -2.84 10.49
N THR A 147 -8.31 -2.12 10.88
CA THR A 147 -8.50 -0.70 10.56
C THR A 147 -9.30 -0.01 11.65
N GLN A 148 -9.18 1.30 11.77
CA GLN A 148 -9.97 2.10 12.68
C GLN A 148 -10.96 3.05 11.98
N LYS A 149 -10.68 3.42 10.74
CA LYS A 149 -11.44 4.46 10.02
C LYS A 149 -12.91 4.10 9.84
N LEU A 150 -13.23 2.82 9.69
CA LEU A 150 -14.61 2.35 9.58
C LEU A 150 -15.45 2.55 10.86
N SER A 151 -14.82 2.80 12.02
CA SER A 151 -15.51 3.15 13.25
C SER A 151 -15.93 4.62 13.33
N TRP A 152 -15.48 5.46 12.41
CA TRP A 152 -15.89 6.85 12.31
C TRP A 152 -17.33 6.94 11.82
N ARG A 153 -18.15 7.69 12.56
CA ARG A 153 -19.58 7.77 12.29
C ARG A 153 -19.87 9.00 11.44
N LYS A 154 -20.84 8.86 10.54
CA LYS A 154 -21.36 9.94 9.72
C LYS A 154 -21.75 11.18 10.53
N HIS A 155 -22.44 10.97 11.63
CA HIS A 155 -22.93 12.00 12.52
C HIS A 155 -21.82 12.80 13.26
N ASP A 156 -20.60 12.27 13.31
CA ASP A 156 -19.46 13.03 13.85
C ASP A 156 -19.08 14.21 12.96
N PHE A 157 -19.35 14.11 11.65
CA PHE A 157 -19.03 15.13 10.64
C PHE A 157 -20.28 15.76 9.99
N PHE A 158 -21.36 14.99 9.88
CA PHE A 158 -22.60 15.40 9.20
C PHE A 158 -23.81 14.91 9.97
N PRO A 159 -24.24 15.64 11.03
CA PRO A 159 -25.31 15.22 11.94
C PRO A 159 -26.64 14.89 11.26
N ASP A 160 -26.95 15.62 10.17
CA ASP A 160 -28.23 15.52 9.45
C ASP A 160 -28.22 14.46 8.33
N ALA A 161 -27.15 13.72 8.17
CA ALA A 161 -27.03 12.75 7.10
C ALA A 161 -27.89 11.48 7.38
N PRO A 162 -28.75 11.07 6.43
CA PRO A 162 -29.82 10.11 6.70
C PRO A 162 -29.39 8.64 6.82
N TYR A 163 -28.14 8.29 6.54
CA TYR A 163 -27.72 6.89 6.48
C TYR A 163 -26.46 6.60 7.30
N HIS A 164 -26.47 5.48 8.01
CA HIS A 164 -25.34 4.89 8.73
C HIS A 164 -25.20 3.42 8.35
N LYS A 165 -24.16 3.07 7.62
CA LYS A 165 -23.75 1.68 7.50
C LYS A 165 -22.99 1.31 8.79
N LYS A 166 -23.51 0.38 9.57
CA LYS A 166 -22.78 -0.20 10.70
C LYS A 166 -21.72 -1.15 10.16
N ASN A 167 -20.58 -1.26 10.86
CA ASN A 167 -19.67 -2.35 10.60
C ASN A 167 -20.39 -3.69 10.73
N PRO A 168 -20.11 -4.67 9.87
CA PRO A 168 -20.81 -5.96 9.90
C PRO A 168 -20.58 -6.71 11.21
N PHE A 169 -19.42 -6.50 11.83
CA PHE A 169 -19.05 -7.03 13.15
C PHE A 169 -17.94 -6.15 13.77
N SER A 170 -17.62 -6.36 15.04
CA SER A 170 -16.45 -5.76 15.69
C SER A 170 -15.17 -6.39 15.17
N TRP A 171 -15.10 -7.72 15.17
CA TRP A 171 -14.09 -8.53 14.51
C TRP A 171 -14.69 -9.90 14.12
N GLY A 172 -14.16 -10.51 13.06
CA GLY A 172 -14.72 -11.71 12.45
C GLY A 172 -13.92 -12.16 11.24
N VAL A 173 -14.57 -12.87 10.31
CA VAL A 173 -13.97 -13.31 9.04
C VAL A 173 -14.55 -12.52 7.88
N TRP A 174 -13.66 -11.91 7.09
CA TRP A 174 -14.02 -11.15 5.91
C TRP A 174 -13.63 -11.93 4.63
N TYR A 175 -14.63 -12.22 3.80
CA TYR A 175 -14.48 -12.94 2.56
C TYR A 175 -14.28 -12.00 1.38
N GLY A 176 -13.44 -12.41 0.45
CA GLY A 176 -13.19 -11.74 -0.82
C GLY A 176 -13.93 -12.38 -1.98
N ILE A 177 -13.77 -11.79 -3.15
CA ILE A 177 -14.51 -12.11 -4.39
C ILE A 177 -14.35 -13.56 -4.87
N ASP A 178 -13.25 -14.22 -4.53
CA ASP A 178 -12.92 -15.59 -4.91
C ASP A 178 -13.19 -16.62 -3.81
N GLY A 179 -13.80 -16.19 -2.70
CA GLY A 179 -14.06 -17.02 -1.53
C GLY A 179 -12.88 -17.19 -0.58
N GLN A 180 -11.71 -16.67 -0.90
CA GLN A 180 -10.61 -16.54 0.07
C GLN A 180 -10.98 -15.53 1.15
N SER A 181 -10.37 -15.64 2.31
CA SER A 181 -10.75 -14.79 3.43
C SER A 181 -9.63 -14.65 4.45
N LEU A 182 -9.75 -13.62 5.27
CA LEU A 182 -8.88 -13.38 6.42
C LEU A 182 -9.71 -12.95 7.64
N MET A 183 -9.14 -13.05 8.82
CA MET A 183 -9.76 -12.45 10.01
C MET A 183 -9.60 -10.93 9.95
N ALA A 184 -10.61 -10.20 10.42
CA ALA A 184 -10.63 -8.76 10.32
C ALA A 184 -11.19 -8.11 11.57
N ALA A 185 -10.59 -7.00 12.03
CA ALA A 185 -11.06 -6.16 13.11
C ALA A 185 -11.42 -4.76 12.58
N PHE A 186 -12.71 -4.39 12.69
CA PHE A 186 -13.27 -3.16 12.13
C PHE A 186 -13.65 -2.11 13.17
N ASP A 187 -13.75 -2.48 14.45
CA ASP A 187 -14.08 -1.57 15.56
C ASP A 187 -12.93 -1.50 16.56
N THR A 188 -11.78 -1.05 16.09
CA THR A 188 -10.56 -0.92 16.92
C THR A 188 -10.49 0.39 17.69
N GLY A 189 -11.46 1.32 17.47
CA GLY A 189 -11.44 2.68 18.02
C GLY A 189 -10.43 3.60 17.33
N GLY A 190 -10.42 4.85 17.74
CA GLY A 190 -9.51 5.85 17.17
C GLY A 190 -8.07 5.66 17.64
N TYR A 191 -7.11 6.01 16.77
CA TYR A 191 -5.66 5.94 17.06
C TYR A 191 -5.12 7.11 17.90
N THR A 192 -5.97 7.96 18.40
CA THR A 192 -5.61 9.08 19.28
C THR A 192 -6.02 8.85 20.75
N ALA A 193 -6.32 7.61 21.13
CA ALA A 193 -6.85 7.29 22.44
C ALA A 193 -5.73 7.03 23.46
N GLU A 194 -5.90 7.54 24.68
CA GLU A 194 -5.12 7.17 25.85
C GLU A 194 -5.85 6.10 26.64
N LEU A 195 -5.10 5.15 27.21
CA LEU A 195 -5.70 4.10 28.05
C LEU A 195 -6.33 4.73 29.29
N PRO A 196 -7.61 4.46 29.61
CA PRO A 196 -8.27 5.02 30.78
C PRO A 196 -7.64 4.53 32.09
N ALA A 197 -7.75 5.32 33.16
CA ALA A 197 -7.16 5.00 34.46
C ALA A 197 -7.81 3.77 35.12
N ASP A 198 -9.09 3.52 34.80
CA ASP A 198 -9.87 2.40 35.28
C ASP A 198 -9.96 1.22 34.29
N ALA A 199 -8.89 1.00 33.48
CA ALA A 199 -8.92 0.08 32.34
C ALA A 199 -9.47 -1.31 32.69
N GLY A 200 -9.10 -1.88 33.81
CA GLY A 200 -9.61 -3.19 34.29
C GLY A 200 -11.10 -3.22 34.63
N TYR A 201 -11.73 -2.07 34.88
CA TYR A 201 -13.11 -1.91 35.29
C TYR A 201 -13.93 -1.03 34.33
N ASN A 202 -13.35 -0.59 33.24
CA ASN A 202 -13.92 0.41 32.35
C ASN A 202 -15.17 -0.12 31.64
N LYS A 203 -16.29 0.59 31.81
CA LYS A 203 -17.59 0.19 31.25
C LYS A 203 -17.62 0.20 29.71
N ASP A 204 -16.87 1.10 29.07
CA ASP A 204 -16.78 1.11 27.60
C ASP A 204 -16.02 -0.12 27.08
N PHE A 205 -14.98 -0.57 27.78
CA PHE A 205 -14.28 -1.81 27.44
C PHE A 205 -15.16 -3.03 27.60
N ILE A 206 -15.93 -3.10 28.71
CA ILE A 206 -16.90 -4.18 28.90
C ILE A 206 -17.94 -4.19 27.78
N ARG A 207 -18.49 -3.02 27.42
CA ARG A 207 -19.44 -2.89 26.31
C ARG A 207 -18.83 -3.31 24.96
N ARG A 208 -17.62 -2.87 24.65
CA ARG A 208 -16.96 -3.22 23.40
C ARG A 208 -16.63 -4.71 23.31
N ALA A 209 -16.06 -5.27 24.35
CA ALA A 209 -15.77 -6.70 24.42
C ALA A 209 -17.06 -7.55 24.34
N SER A 210 -18.15 -7.12 24.98
CA SER A 210 -19.47 -7.79 24.91
C SER A 210 -20.06 -7.81 23.49
N ASN A 211 -19.69 -6.85 22.64
CA ASN A 211 -20.12 -6.80 21.25
C ASN A 211 -19.23 -7.63 20.31
N GLY A 212 -18.06 -8.07 20.78
CA GLY A 212 -17.17 -8.96 20.05
C GLY A 212 -17.41 -10.44 20.37
N PHE A 213 -16.91 -11.29 19.50
CA PHE A 213 -16.94 -12.72 19.73
C PHE A 213 -16.18 -13.09 21.02
N ASP A 214 -16.70 -14.02 21.78
CA ASP A 214 -16.12 -14.50 23.05
C ASP A 214 -15.81 -13.38 24.07
N ASN A 215 -16.63 -12.33 24.10
CA ASN A 215 -16.42 -11.12 24.93
C ASN A 215 -15.03 -10.49 24.74
N THR A 216 -14.55 -10.45 23.51
CA THR A 216 -13.22 -9.98 23.15
C THR A 216 -13.29 -8.84 22.14
N ALA A 217 -12.42 -7.84 22.29
CA ALA A 217 -12.24 -6.76 21.30
C ALA A 217 -10.76 -6.37 21.15
N MET A 218 -10.42 -5.81 20.01
CA MET A 218 -9.15 -5.14 19.74
C MET A 218 -9.30 -3.63 19.92
N ARG A 219 -8.27 -2.97 20.46
CA ARG A 219 -8.24 -1.52 20.63
C ARG A 219 -6.87 -0.96 20.30
N TYR A 220 -6.84 0.11 19.50
CA TYR A 220 -5.62 0.88 19.18
C TYR A 220 -5.35 1.96 20.22
N TYR A 221 -4.08 2.20 20.51
CA TYR A 221 -3.58 3.24 21.39
C TYR A 221 -2.33 3.91 20.78
N SER A 222 -2.57 4.87 19.93
CA SER A 222 -1.53 5.66 19.26
C SER A 222 -1.50 7.09 19.82
N GLY A 223 -0.94 7.29 20.96
CA GLY A 223 -0.70 8.60 21.56
C GLY A 223 -1.95 9.35 22.00
N GLY A 224 -1.94 9.82 23.24
CA GLY A 224 -2.99 10.68 23.78
C GLY A 224 -2.98 12.09 23.17
N HIS A 225 -4.09 12.79 23.31
CA HIS A 225 -4.14 14.24 23.16
C HIS A 225 -3.14 14.87 24.12
N LEU A 226 -2.03 15.37 23.59
CA LEU A 226 -1.29 16.40 24.30
C LEU A 226 -2.23 17.61 24.41
N HIS A 227 -2.60 18.00 25.61
CA HIS A 227 -3.45 19.15 25.84
C HIS A 227 -3.10 20.31 24.91
N GLY A 228 -4.03 20.69 24.04
CA GLY A 228 -3.95 21.86 23.19
C GLY A 228 -3.42 21.68 21.76
N THR A 229 -3.06 20.48 21.32
CA THR A 229 -2.69 20.24 19.91
C THR A 229 -3.75 19.39 19.21
N THR A 230 -4.45 19.94 18.28
CA THR A 230 -5.29 19.22 17.31
C THR A 230 -4.39 18.39 16.38
N ASN A 231 -4.75 17.14 16.13
CA ASN A 231 -4.11 16.20 15.21
C ASN A 231 -2.79 15.57 15.68
N CYS A 232 -2.90 14.63 16.58
CA CYS A 232 -1.74 13.89 17.08
C CYS A 232 -1.56 12.48 16.48
N GLY A 233 -2.62 11.87 15.92
CA GLY A 233 -2.59 10.50 15.40
C GLY A 233 -1.65 10.33 14.21
N ASP A 234 -1.85 11.14 13.20
CA ASP A 234 -1.24 11.00 11.88
C ASP A 234 0.26 11.40 11.82
N LYS A 235 0.75 12.04 12.87
CA LYS A 235 2.17 12.47 13.02
C LYS A 235 3.05 11.43 13.68
N GLY A 236 2.63 10.18 13.75
CA GLY A 236 3.38 9.12 14.39
C GLY A 236 3.47 9.26 15.91
N ASN A 237 2.46 9.83 16.56
CA ASN A 237 2.39 9.79 18.01
C ASN A 237 2.08 8.36 18.44
N SER A 238 2.94 7.83 19.29
CA SER A 238 2.82 6.49 19.85
C SER A 238 2.17 6.53 21.24
N GLY A 239 1.89 5.37 21.79
CA GLY A 239 1.39 5.24 23.16
C GLY A 239 2.21 6.07 24.15
N THR A 240 1.54 6.68 25.11
CA THR A 240 2.18 7.55 26.12
C THR A 240 2.74 6.74 27.28
N VAL A 241 3.62 7.37 28.06
CA VAL A 241 4.06 6.84 29.37
C VAL A 241 2.86 6.51 30.26
N THR A 242 1.81 7.35 30.21
CA THR A 242 0.57 7.12 30.95
C THR A 242 -0.13 5.83 30.48
N THR A 243 -0.21 5.61 29.18
CA THR A 243 -0.78 4.38 28.60
C THR A 243 0.03 3.15 29.03
N ALA A 244 1.36 3.18 28.93
CA ALA A 244 2.22 2.05 29.33
C ALA A 244 2.09 1.71 30.82
N ARG A 245 2.07 2.73 31.69
CA ARG A 245 1.89 2.53 33.13
C ARG A 245 0.52 1.96 33.46
N ARG A 246 -0.55 2.55 32.95
CA ARG A 246 -1.94 2.07 33.17
C ARG A 246 -2.14 0.66 32.62
N MET A 247 -1.47 0.31 31.54
CA MET A 247 -1.48 -1.04 30.99
C MET A 247 -0.86 -2.04 31.97
N ALA A 248 0.34 -1.75 32.48
CA ALA A 248 1.00 -2.60 33.46
C ALA A 248 0.17 -2.74 34.76
N GLU A 249 -0.42 -1.63 35.25
CA GLU A 249 -1.32 -1.63 36.42
C GLU A 249 -2.56 -2.51 36.18
N ALA A 250 -3.23 -2.37 35.03
CA ALA A 250 -4.44 -3.15 34.71
C ALA A 250 -4.14 -4.64 34.49
N MET A 251 -2.99 -4.97 33.90
CA MET A 251 -2.56 -6.36 33.69
C MET A 251 -2.17 -7.04 35.01
N ALA A 252 -1.73 -6.29 36.01
CA ALA A 252 -1.36 -6.81 37.34
C ALA A 252 -2.55 -7.08 38.27
N ASP A 253 -3.77 -6.67 37.91
CA ASP A 253 -4.97 -6.84 38.71
C ASP A 253 -5.73 -8.13 38.30
N PRO A 254 -5.61 -9.22 39.05
CA PRO A 254 -6.27 -10.50 38.71
C PRO A 254 -7.77 -10.49 38.92
N ASP A 255 -8.30 -9.53 39.70
CA ASP A 255 -9.71 -9.44 40.06
C ASP A 255 -10.50 -8.56 39.08
N ALA A 256 -9.79 -7.87 38.17
CA ALA A 256 -10.42 -7.01 37.19
C ALA A 256 -11.32 -7.80 36.22
N PRO A 257 -12.57 -7.35 35.99
CA PRO A 257 -13.48 -8.00 35.05
C PRO A 257 -12.99 -7.90 33.59
N VAL A 258 -12.14 -6.91 33.27
CA VAL A 258 -11.49 -6.74 31.96
C VAL A 258 -10.05 -7.20 32.06
N GLN A 259 -9.74 -8.28 31.38
CA GLN A 259 -8.38 -8.72 31.14
C GLN A 259 -7.79 -7.91 29.98
N LEU A 260 -6.83 -7.04 30.29
CA LEU A 260 -6.08 -6.28 29.30
C LEU A 260 -4.87 -7.10 28.82
N ILE A 261 -4.63 -7.09 27.52
CA ILE A 261 -3.50 -7.80 26.90
C ILE A 261 -2.70 -6.77 26.09
N SER A 262 -1.45 -6.55 26.44
CA SER A 262 -0.53 -5.79 25.59
C SER A 262 -0.20 -6.61 24.36
N ALA A 263 -0.73 -6.21 23.19
CA ALA A 263 -0.82 -7.07 22.03
C ALA A 263 -0.01 -6.55 20.82
N THR A 264 0.41 -7.47 19.97
CA THR A 264 0.77 -7.18 18.59
C THR A 264 -0.50 -7.09 17.72
N SER A 265 -0.40 -6.43 16.56
CA SER A 265 -1.56 -6.20 15.68
C SER A 265 -2.21 -7.48 15.15
N ASP A 266 -1.44 -8.56 15.10
CA ASP A 266 -1.87 -9.89 14.66
C ASP A 266 -2.27 -10.83 15.81
N GLN A 267 -1.97 -10.48 17.06
CA GLN A 267 -2.13 -11.38 18.22
C GLN A 267 -3.54 -11.92 18.38
N LEU A 268 -4.57 -11.07 18.23
CA LEU A 268 -5.98 -11.50 18.30
C LEU A 268 -6.27 -12.59 17.27
N PHE A 269 -5.77 -12.45 16.05
CA PHE A 269 -6.02 -13.38 14.97
C PHE A 269 -5.29 -14.71 15.21
N LEU A 270 -4.06 -14.65 15.71
CA LEU A 270 -3.28 -15.85 16.06
C LEU A 270 -3.95 -16.63 17.21
N ASP A 271 -4.39 -15.96 18.26
CA ASP A 271 -4.99 -16.57 19.44
C ASP A 271 -6.35 -17.24 19.15
N TYR A 272 -7.05 -16.80 18.09
CA TYR A 272 -8.35 -17.33 17.71
C TYR A 272 -8.35 -18.10 16.38
N MET A 273 -7.18 -18.43 15.84
CA MET A 273 -7.06 -19.15 14.56
C MET A 273 -7.79 -20.49 14.59
N ASP A 274 -7.67 -21.25 15.68
CA ASP A 274 -8.32 -22.58 15.87
C ASP A 274 -9.84 -22.47 16.00
N ARG A 275 -10.38 -21.29 16.28
CA ARG A 275 -11.80 -20.99 16.43
C ARG A 275 -12.35 -20.10 15.32
N ARG A 276 -11.60 -19.98 14.22
CA ARG A 276 -11.94 -19.11 13.11
C ARG A 276 -13.31 -19.37 12.52
N ASP A 277 -13.71 -20.65 12.45
CA ASP A 277 -15.00 -21.06 11.87
C ASP A 277 -16.21 -20.74 12.76
N GLU A 278 -15.99 -20.35 14.03
CA GLU A 278 -17.05 -19.90 14.95
C GLU A 278 -17.32 -18.39 14.82
N LEU A 279 -16.44 -17.64 14.13
CA LEU A 279 -16.51 -16.19 14.05
C LEU A 279 -17.64 -15.70 13.13
N PRO A 280 -18.22 -14.51 13.39
CA PRO A 280 -19.14 -13.89 12.46
C PRO A 280 -18.43 -13.62 11.13
N THR A 281 -19.18 -13.74 10.03
CA THR A 281 -18.66 -13.60 8.67
C THR A 281 -19.26 -12.41 7.95
N TYR A 282 -18.50 -11.84 7.02
CA TYR A 282 -18.93 -10.80 6.08
C TYR A 282 -18.39 -11.07 4.69
N ASP A 283 -19.24 -10.85 3.71
CA ASP A 283 -18.96 -10.99 2.29
C ASP A 283 -19.35 -9.68 1.59
N GLY A 284 -18.40 -8.96 1.03
CA GLY A 284 -18.66 -7.68 0.37
C GLY A 284 -17.61 -6.60 0.64
N GLU A 285 -17.85 -5.41 0.10
CA GLU A 285 -17.00 -4.23 0.26
C GLU A 285 -17.32 -3.43 1.52
N LEU A 286 -16.36 -2.65 1.99
CA LEU A 286 -16.47 -1.78 3.15
C LEU A 286 -16.33 -0.32 2.72
N LEU A 287 -17.46 0.30 2.40
CA LEU A 287 -17.50 1.67 1.92
C LEU A 287 -17.35 2.70 3.06
N MET A 288 -16.62 3.75 2.78
CA MET A 288 -16.67 5.01 3.52
C MET A 288 -17.46 6.03 2.72
N ASP A 289 -18.73 6.21 3.06
CA ASP A 289 -19.66 7.03 2.29
C ASP A 289 -19.68 8.50 2.70
N VAL A 290 -18.96 8.89 3.73
CA VAL A 290 -19.06 10.23 4.33
C VAL A 290 -17.73 10.94 4.46
N HIS A 291 -16.78 10.31 5.13
CA HIS A 291 -15.44 10.86 5.26
C HIS A 291 -14.66 10.64 3.96
N ALA A 292 -14.02 11.68 3.47
CA ALA A 292 -13.22 11.64 2.25
C ALA A 292 -13.99 11.27 0.94
N GLY A 293 -15.30 11.48 0.90
CA GLY A 293 -16.14 11.14 -0.26
C GLY A 293 -15.72 11.77 -1.59
N GLY A 294 -15.01 12.91 -1.57
CA GLY A 294 -14.48 13.58 -2.78
C GLY A 294 -13.03 13.26 -3.12
N CYS A 295 -12.29 12.51 -2.29
CA CYS A 295 -10.85 12.30 -2.47
C CYS A 295 -10.53 11.55 -3.77
N TYR A 296 -11.35 10.60 -4.17
CA TYR A 296 -11.15 9.81 -5.39
C TYR A 296 -11.36 10.59 -6.69
N THR A 297 -11.83 11.82 -6.62
CA THR A 297 -12.01 12.71 -7.78
C THR A 297 -11.11 13.95 -7.73
N SER A 298 -10.43 14.19 -6.62
CA SER A 298 -9.47 15.29 -6.48
C SER A 298 -8.09 14.92 -7.03
N GLN A 299 -7.22 15.90 -7.26
CA GLN A 299 -5.84 15.70 -7.72
C GLN A 299 -5.72 14.70 -8.89
N GLY A 300 -6.49 14.94 -9.96
CA GLY A 300 -6.57 14.05 -11.12
C GLY A 300 -5.22 13.68 -11.74
N ALA A 301 -4.21 14.55 -11.65
CA ALA A 301 -2.86 14.29 -12.10
C ALA A 301 -2.23 13.08 -11.39
N MET A 302 -2.43 12.94 -10.06
CA MET A 302 -1.90 11.78 -9.32
C MET A 302 -2.52 10.47 -9.81
N LYS A 303 -3.84 10.45 -10.05
CA LYS A 303 -4.52 9.26 -10.61
C LYS A 303 -4.01 8.92 -12.00
N TYR A 304 -3.79 9.93 -12.83
CA TYR A 304 -3.25 9.77 -14.18
C TYR A 304 -1.83 9.20 -14.15
N TYR A 305 -0.92 9.81 -13.38
CA TYR A 305 0.46 9.35 -13.30
C TYR A 305 0.56 7.95 -12.69
N ASN A 306 -0.20 7.67 -11.63
CA ASN A 306 -0.25 6.32 -11.05
C ASN A 306 -0.62 5.28 -12.11
N ARG A 307 -1.73 5.47 -12.85
CA ARG A 307 -2.15 4.52 -13.87
C ARG A 307 -1.11 4.36 -14.97
N ARG A 308 -0.51 5.45 -15.44
CA ARG A 308 0.54 5.39 -16.48
C ARG A 308 1.78 4.67 -15.99
N ASN A 309 2.20 4.88 -14.74
CA ASN A 309 3.32 4.17 -14.15
C ASN A 309 3.04 2.66 -14.01
N GLU A 310 1.89 2.27 -13.51
CA GLU A 310 1.50 0.86 -13.40
C GLU A 310 1.54 0.13 -14.74
N GLU A 311 0.94 0.73 -15.76
CA GLU A 311 0.88 0.15 -17.11
C GLU A 311 2.26 0.05 -17.74
N LEU A 312 3.04 1.13 -17.67
CA LEU A 312 4.36 1.21 -18.29
C LEU A 312 5.38 0.31 -17.60
N LEU A 313 5.39 0.26 -16.25
CA LEU A 313 6.27 -0.63 -15.50
C LEU A 313 5.99 -2.09 -15.81
N GLY A 314 4.73 -2.50 -15.82
CA GLY A 314 4.36 -3.86 -16.19
C GLY A 314 4.79 -4.22 -17.62
N ALA A 315 4.67 -3.28 -18.56
CA ALA A 315 5.13 -3.46 -19.95
C ALA A 315 6.66 -3.54 -20.03
N ALA A 316 7.36 -2.63 -19.34
CA ALA A 316 8.81 -2.57 -19.30
C ALA A 316 9.44 -3.85 -18.71
N GLU A 317 8.86 -4.37 -17.62
CA GLU A 317 9.32 -5.64 -17.03
C GLU A 317 9.16 -6.81 -17.99
N ARG A 318 7.99 -6.97 -18.61
CA ARG A 318 7.77 -8.06 -19.57
C ARG A 318 8.74 -7.99 -20.76
N ALA A 319 8.97 -6.79 -21.30
CA ALA A 319 9.96 -6.60 -22.35
C ALA A 319 11.39 -6.90 -21.87
N ALA A 320 11.76 -6.47 -20.65
CA ALA A 320 13.07 -6.72 -20.08
C ALA A 320 13.30 -8.22 -19.81
N VAL A 321 12.30 -8.95 -19.31
CA VAL A 321 12.35 -10.41 -19.13
C VAL A 321 12.54 -11.12 -20.48
N ALA A 322 11.79 -10.73 -21.52
CA ALA A 322 11.92 -11.30 -22.84
C ALA A 322 13.33 -11.05 -23.43
N ALA A 323 13.86 -9.82 -23.28
CA ALA A 323 15.19 -9.48 -23.74
C ALA A 323 16.31 -10.26 -23.02
N ASP A 324 16.17 -10.45 -21.70
CA ASP A 324 17.11 -11.24 -20.90
C ASP A 324 17.07 -12.73 -21.29
N TRP A 325 15.86 -13.29 -21.40
CA TRP A 325 15.69 -14.69 -21.77
C TRP A 325 16.27 -15.03 -23.15
N LEU A 326 16.17 -14.11 -24.09
CA LEU A 326 16.78 -14.26 -25.42
C LEU A 326 18.28 -13.92 -25.45
N GLY A 327 18.87 -13.56 -24.32
CA GLY A 327 20.27 -13.13 -24.24
C GLY A 327 20.58 -11.80 -24.92
N ALA A 328 19.54 -11.01 -25.25
CA ALA A 328 19.68 -9.73 -25.96
C ALA A 328 20.11 -8.59 -25.02
N LYS A 329 19.60 -8.59 -23.78
CA LYS A 329 19.92 -7.60 -22.76
C LYS A 329 19.64 -8.13 -21.35
N PRO A 330 20.60 -8.04 -20.41
CA PRO A 330 20.37 -8.45 -19.01
C PRO A 330 19.21 -7.69 -18.35
N TYR A 331 18.46 -8.39 -17.48
CA TYR A 331 17.39 -7.82 -16.66
C TYR A 331 17.95 -6.98 -15.52
N ASP A 332 17.63 -5.69 -15.50
CA ASP A 332 18.07 -4.77 -14.45
C ASP A 332 17.10 -4.74 -13.27
N ARG A 333 17.25 -5.74 -12.41
CA ARG A 333 16.41 -5.88 -11.20
C ARG A 333 16.53 -4.68 -10.27
N ALA A 334 17.72 -4.12 -10.10
CA ALA A 334 17.94 -3.03 -9.15
C ALA A 334 17.16 -1.77 -9.57
N LYS A 335 17.29 -1.39 -10.85
CA LYS A 335 16.58 -0.24 -11.40
C LYS A 335 15.07 -0.42 -11.35
N LEU A 336 14.55 -1.58 -11.75
CA LEU A 336 13.11 -1.85 -11.74
C LEU A 336 12.54 -1.86 -10.32
N ASN A 337 13.24 -2.45 -9.35
CA ASN A 337 12.83 -2.40 -7.95
C ASN A 337 12.80 -0.97 -7.40
N GLU A 338 13.78 -0.14 -7.73
CA GLU A 338 13.79 1.26 -7.30
C GLU A 338 12.60 2.04 -7.85
N VAL A 339 12.29 1.87 -9.13
CA VAL A 339 11.14 2.52 -9.77
C VAL A 339 9.83 2.04 -9.14
N TRP A 340 9.66 0.73 -8.96
CA TRP A 340 8.48 0.18 -8.27
C TRP A 340 8.34 0.73 -6.86
N GLN A 341 9.40 0.74 -6.06
CA GLN A 341 9.36 1.25 -4.68
C GLN A 341 8.93 2.72 -4.62
N ARG A 342 9.33 3.54 -5.61
CA ARG A 342 8.91 4.94 -5.71
C ARG A 342 7.43 5.07 -6.06
N VAL A 343 6.93 4.34 -7.05
CA VAL A 343 5.50 4.32 -7.41
C VAL A 343 4.65 3.82 -6.25
N LEU A 344 5.04 2.71 -5.62
CA LEU A 344 4.33 2.13 -4.49
C LEU A 344 4.30 3.07 -3.27
N TRP A 345 5.33 3.90 -3.07
CA TRP A 345 5.30 4.91 -2.03
C TRP A 345 4.19 5.93 -2.28
N HIS A 346 4.08 6.45 -3.51
CA HIS A 346 3.09 7.47 -3.86
C HIS A 346 1.67 6.92 -4.10
N GLN A 347 1.48 5.62 -3.99
CA GLN A 347 0.15 5.01 -3.81
C GLN A 347 -0.37 5.15 -2.36
N PHE A 348 0.35 5.86 -1.52
CA PHE A 348 -0.03 6.22 -0.16
C PHE A 348 -1.42 6.86 -0.10
N HIS A 349 -2.18 6.55 0.98
CA HIS A 349 -3.60 6.90 1.06
C HIS A 349 -3.90 8.42 1.11
N ASP A 350 -2.92 9.29 1.37
CA ASP A 350 -3.07 10.74 1.24
C ASP A 350 -2.44 11.33 -0.02
N ASP A 351 -1.55 10.62 -0.69
CA ASP A 351 -1.00 11.07 -1.98
C ASP A 351 -1.97 10.76 -3.12
N LEU A 352 -2.23 9.47 -3.34
CA LEU A 352 -3.05 9.02 -4.46
C LEU A 352 -4.50 9.51 -4.36
N THR A 353 -5.04 9.58 -3.16
CA THR A 353 -6.41 10.06 -2.91
C THR A 353 -6.57 11.56 -3.07
N GLY A 354 -5.49 12.35 -3.01
CA GLY A 354 -5.56 13.78 -3.24
C GLY A 354 -5.84 14.61 -1.99
N THR A 355 -5.54 14.10 -0.80
CA THR A 355 -5.86 14.71 0.49
C THR A 355 -4.69 15.47 1.12
N SER A 356 -3.51 15.44 0.52
CA SER A 356 -2.32 16.16 0.97
C SER A 356 -2.30 17.64 0.58
N ILE A 357 -1.42 18.43 1.21
CA ILE A 357 -1.18 19.83 0.87
C ILE A 357 -0.37 19.97 -0.44
N ALA A 358 -0.41 21.17 -1.03
CA ALA A 358 0.29 21.46 -2.29
C ALA A 358 1.80 21.18 -2.24
N ASP A 359 2.46 21.46 -1.11
CA ASP A 359 3.90 21.23 -0.96
C ASP A 359 4.26 19.74 -0.97
N ALA A 360 3.40 18.87 -0.47
CA ALA A 360 3.56 17.42 -0.56
C ALA A 360 3.53 16.96 -2.03
N TYR A 361 2.60 17.45 -2.83
CA TYR A 361 2.49 17.09 -4.25
C TYR A 361 3.67 17.51 -5.12
N ARG A 362 4.49 18.45 -4.67
CA ARG A 362 5.75 18.78 -5.38
C ARG A 362 6.70 17.58 -5.40
N TYR A 363 6.78 16.81 -4.32
CA TYR A 363 7.55 15.57 -4.25
C TYR A 363 6.88 14.47 -5.07
N SER A 364 5.58 14.26 -4.86
CA SER A 364 4.84 13.17 -5.51
C SER A 364 4.88 13.30 -7.04
N TRP A 365 4.58 14.45 -7.59
CA TRP A 365 4.61 14.65 -9.04
C TRP A 365 6.02 14.51 -9.65
N ASN A 366 7.04 15.00 -8.95
CA ASN A 366 8.41 14.85 -9.40
C ASN A 366 8.81 13.36 -9.49
N ASP A 367 8.50 12.60 -8.46
CA ASP A 367 8.83 11.18 -8.38
C ASP A 367 8.03 10.33 -9.37
N GLU A 368 6.78 10.65 -9.59
CA GLU A 368 5.94 10.01 -10.60
C GLU A 368 6.49 10.23 -12.02
N LEU A 369 6.94 11.46 -12.35
CA LEU A 369 7.55 11.77 -13.64
C LEU A 369 8.92 11.10 -13.81
N ILE A 370 9.77 11.06 -12.78
CA ILE A 370 11.03 10.33 -12.80
C ILE A 370 10.77 8.83 -13.04
N SER A 371 9.75 8.28 -12.40
CA SER A 371 9.36 6.88 -12.56
C SER A 371 8.92 6.57 -13.99
N LEU A 372 8.08 7.42 -14.59
CA LEU A 372 7.70 7.31 -16.00
C LEU A 372 8.90 7.36 -16.95
N GLN A 373 9.84 8.29 -16.71
CA GLN A 373 11.05 8.40 -17.52
C GLN A 373 11.88 7.12 -17.42
N GLN A 374 12.16 6.65 -16.22
CA GLN A 374 12.99 5.47 -15.99
C GLN A 374 12.34 4.18 -16.54
N ALA A 375 11.02 4.02 -16.38
CA ALA A 375 10.29 2.91 -16.98
C ALA A 375 10.32 2.97 -18.53
N THR A 376 10.20 4.16 -19.12
CA THR A 376 10.32 4.38 -20.56
C THR A 376 11.72 3.99 -21.05
N GLU A 377 12.78 4.36 -20.34
CA GLU A 377 14.15 3.98 -20.67
C GLU A 377 14.34 2.45 -20.68
N VAL A 378 13.81 1.75 -19.64
CA VAL A 378 13.87 0.28 -19.58
C VAL A 378 13.11 -0.33 -20.75
N MET A 379 11.88 0.12 -21.00
CA MET A 379 11.03 -0.37 -22.09
C MET A 379 11.73 -0.17 -23.46
N THR A 380 12.20 1.03 -23.74
CA THR A 380 12.84 1.37 -24.99
C THR A 380 14.13 0.55 -25.22
N ALA A 381 14.94 0.41 -24.18
CA ALA A 381 16.18 -0.38 -24.27
C ALA A 381 15.90 -1.88 -24.48
N ALA A 382 14.88 -2.42 -23.80
CA ALA A 382 14.50 -3.82 -23.94
C ALA A 382 13.93 -4.13 -25.34
N VAL A 383 12.96 -3.33 -25.80
CA VAL A 383 12.36 -3.49 -27.14
C VAL A 383 13.40 -3.24 -28.24
N GLY A 384 14.31 -2.28 -28.06
CA GLY A 384 15.42 -2.06 -28.96
C GLY A 384 16.32 -3.30 -29.08
N ALA A 385 16.69 -3.91 -27.96
CA ALA A 385 17.51 -5.13 -27.93
C ALA A 385 16.78 -6.31 -28.60
N LEU A 386 15.49 -6.50 -28.33
CA LEU A 386 14.64 -7.49 -29.00
C LEU A 386 14.61 -7.27 -30.51
N SER A 387 14.40 -6.02 -30.94
CA SER A 387 14.33 -5.66 -32.35
C SER A 387 15.64 -5.98 -33.10
N HIS A 388 16.80 -5.76 -32.47
CA HIS A 388 18.12 -6.10 -33.06
C HIS A 388 18.36 -7.62 -33.16
N SER A 389 17.61 -8.43 -32.40
CA SER A 389 17.70 -9.88 -32.44
C SER A 389 16.84 -10.51 -33.56
N LEU A 390 16.00 -9.73 -34.24
CA LEU A 390 15.11 -10.20 -35.29
C LEU A 390 15.75 -10.10 -36.66
N ASP A 391 15.34 -10.97 -37.59
CA ASP A 391 15.69 -10.85 -39.00
C ASP A 391 14.84 -9.75 -39.66
N THR A 392 15.42 -8.58 -39.83
CA THR A 392 14.74 -7.39 -40.38
C THR A 392 15.04 -7.16 -41.86
N ARG A 393 15.55 -8.17 -42.59
CA ARG A 393 15.87 -8.07 -44.03
C ARG A 393 14.60 -8.10 -44.86
N VAL A 394 14.07 -6.93 -45.20
CA VAL A 394 12.84 -6.74 -45.98
C VAL A 394 13.05 -5.72 -47.09
N LYS A 395 12.19 -5.71 -48.11
CA LYS A 395 12.09 -4.61 -49.05
C LYS A 395 11.37 -3.43 -48.40
N GLY A 396 12.08 -2.31 -48.25
CA GLY A 396 11.57 -1.11 -47.58
C GLY A 396 12.11 -0.96 -46.17
N THR A 397 11.43 -0.17 -45.36
CA THR A 397 11.80 0.11 -43.97
C THR A 397 11.14 -0.91 -43.01
N PRO A 398 11.91 -1.72 -42.28
CA PRO A 398 11.33 -2.59 -41.25
C PRO A 398 10.81 -1.76 -40.07
N VAL A 399 9.63 -2.12 -39.60
CA VAL A 399 9.04 -1.57 -38.37
C VAL A 399 8.73 -2.74 -37.43
N VAL A 400 9.32 -2.74 -36.26
CA VAL A 400 9.05 -3.73 -35.21
C VAL A 400 7.98 -3.19 -34.28
N VAL A 401 6.94 -3.98 -34.07
CA VAL A 401 5.84 -3.68 -33.12
C VAL A 401 5.88 -4.72 -32.04
N TYR A 402 5.99 -4.29 -30.80
CA TYR A 402 5.99 -5.15 -29.62
C TYR A 402 4.67 -5.03 -28.84
N ASN A 403 4.05 -6.17 -28.57
CA ASN A 403 2.86 -6.26 -27.72
C ASN A 403 3.25 -6.66 -26.29
N PRO A 404 3.18 -5.77 -25.29
CA PRO A 404 3.57 -6.07 -23.92
C PRO A 404 2.52 -6.83 -23.11
N VAL A 405 1.32 -7.06 -23.65
CA VAL A 405 0.25 -7.74 -22.90
C VAL A 405 0.18 -9.23 -23.20
N THR A 406 -0.55 -9.98 -22.39
CA THR A 406 -0.63 -11.45 -22.43
C THR A 406 -1.71 -11.99 -23.34
N TYR A 407 -2.27 -11.14 -24.21
CA TYR A 407 -3.29 -11.51 -25.21
C TYR A 407 -3.01 -10.86 -26.56
N ASP A 408 -3.53 -11.47 -27.62
CA ASP A 408 -3.36 -10.96 -28.98
C ASP A 408 -4.02 -9.59 -29.12
N LEU A 409 -3.31 -8.64 -29.73
CA LEU A 409 -3.81 -7.29 -30.00
C LEU A 409 -3.95 -7.06 -31.50
N ARG A 410 -5.05 -6.40 -31.87
CA ARG A 410 -5.19 -5.70 -33.13
C ARG A 410 -5.45 -4.24 -32.82
N ASP A 411 -4.45 -3.38 -33.15
CA ASP A 411 -4.52 -1.98 -32.78
C ASP A 411 -3.89 -1.09 -33.86
N LEU A 412 -4.08 0.22 -33.71
CA LEU A 412 -3.46 1.22 -34.54
C LEU A 412 -2.11 1.62 -33.93
N VAL A 413 -1.08 1.57 -34.77
CA VAL A 413 0.31 1.87 -34.37
C VAL A 413 0.78 3.07 -35.17
N GLU A 414 1.43 4.01 -34.46
CA GLU A 414 2.14 5.11 -35.10
C GLU A 414 3.63 4.80 -35.15
N ALA A 415 4.26 5.12 -36.30
CA ALA A 415 5.69 5.02 -36.47
C ALA A 415 6.22 6.19 -37.30
N GLU A 416 7.43 6.62 -36.97
CA GLU A 416 8.17 7.55 -37.80
C GLU A 416 9.11 6.77 -38.72
N VAL A 417 8.96 6.96 -40.02
CA VAL A 417 9.72 6.24 -41.05
C VAL A 417 10.35 7.19 -42.05
N PRO A 418 11.52 6.83 -42.62
CA PRO A 418 12.04 7.56 -43.78
C PRO A 418 11.07 7.41 -44.96
N LEU A 419 10.77 8.51 -45.63
CA LEU A 419 9.91 8.54 -46.79
C LEU A 419 10.35 9.65 -47.75
N ASP A 420 10.69 9.28 -49.00
CA ASP A 420 11.05 10.25 -50.02
C ASP A 420 10.03 11.39 -50.09
N ALA A 421 10.49 12.61 -50.11
CA ALA A 421 9.63 13.82 -50.13
C ALA A 421 8.66 13.84 -51.32
N ARG A 422 9.00 13.16 -52.43
CA ARG A 422 8.15 13.03 -53.62
C ARG A 422 7.15 11.87 -53.56
N ALA A 423 7.27 10.98 -52.59
CA ALA A 423 6.34 9.88 -52.43
C ALA A 423 4.91 10.36 -52.14
N LYS A 424 3.95 9.91 -52.93
CA LYS A 424 2.53 10.33 -52.80
C LYS A 424 1.78 9.58 -51.71
N GLY A 425 2.34 8.49 -51.17
CA GLY A 425 1.71 7.66 -50.17
C GLY A 425 2.67 6.67 -49.53
N VAL A 426 2.14 5.89 -48.60
CA VAL A 426 2.84 4.80 -47.93
C VAL A 426 2.05 3.51 -48.10
N ALA A 427 2.74 2.38 -48.26
CA ALA A 427 2.15 1.06 -48.21
C ALA A 427 2.83 0.27 -47.08
N VAL A 428 2.05 -0.27 -46.16
CA VAL A 428 2.52 -1.08 -45.05
C VAL A 428 2.07 -2.53 -45.26
N TYR A 429 2.99 -3.46 -44.99
CA TYR A 429 2.76 -4.89 -45.19
C TYR A 429 3.02 -5.63 -43.88
N ALA A 430 2.11 -6.51 -43.50
CA ALA A 430 2.32 -7.47 -42.42
C ALA A 430 3.41 -8.49 -42.78
N PRO A 431 3.98 -9.24 -41.82
CA PRO A 431 4.98 -10.30 -42.08
C PRO A 431 4.53 -11.35 -43.09
N SER A 432 3.22 -11.59 -43.23
CA SER A 432 2.64 -12.48 -44.21
C SER A 432 2.67 -11.95 -45.64
N GLY A 433 3.15 -10.72 -45.88
CA GLY A 433 3.06 -10.04 -47.18
C GLY A 433 1.70 -9.37 -47.44
N ARG A 434 0.71 -9.50 -46.58
CA ARG A 434 -0.62 -8.86 -46.72
C ARG A 434 -0.48 -7.34 -46.49
N ARG A 435 -1.00 -6.55 -47.43
CA ARG A 435 -1.08 -5.09 -47.24
C ARG A 435 -2.10 -4.78 -46.14
N VAL A 436 -1.72 -3.87 -45.20
CA VAL A 436 -2.60 -3.38 -44.14
C VAL A 436 -3.01 -1.94 -44.40
N ALA A 437 -4.10 -1.50 -43.76
CA ALA A 437 -4.54 -0.11 -43.82
C ALA A 437 -3.46 0.79 -43.20
N ALA A 438 -3.13 1.87 -43.90
CA ALA A 438 -2.15 2.84 -43.43
C ALA A 438 -2.43 4.23 -44.01
N GLN A 439 -2.05 5.27 -43.28
CA GLN A 439 -2.11 6.66 -43.72
C GLN A 439 -0.91 7.45 -43.21
N ILE A 440 -0.60 8.54 -43.88
CA ILE A 440 0.40 9.52 -43.44
C ILE A 440 -0.33 10.54 -42.55
N LEU A 441 0.17 10.73 -41.32
CA LEU A 441 -0.34 11.73 -40.38
C LEU A 441 0.35 13.07 -40.59
N SER A 442 1.68 13.07 -40.73
CA SER A 442 2.47 14.26 -40.96
C SER A 442 3.75 13.95 -41.75
N ARG A 443 4.38 14.98 -42.31
CA ARG A 443 5.67 14.91 -43.01
C ARG A 443 6.58 16.00 -42.51
N GLU A 444 7.85 15.66 -42.37
CA GLU A 444 8.92 16.60 -42.07
C GLU A 444 10.18 16.17 -42.82
N GLY A 445 10.54 16.94 -43.86
CA GLY A 445 11.64 16.63 -44.73
C GLY A 445 11.50 15.28 -45.44
N ASP A 446 12.44 14.38 -45.18
CA ASP A 446 12.50 13.00 -45.72
C ASP A 446 11.91 11.96 -44.74
N ARG A 447 11.19 12.40 -43.70
CA ARG A 447 10.52 11.55 -42.71
C ARG A 447 9.01 11.74 -42.76
N ALA A 448 8.29 10.70 -42.41
CA ALA A 448 6.85 10.75 -42.26
C ALA A 448 6.42 10.00 -40.99
N ARG A 449 5.47 10.58 -40.25
CA ARG A 449 4.72 9.90 -39.21
C ARG A 449 3.53 9.21 -39.89
N ILE A 450 3.46 7.91 -39.74
CA ILE A 450 2.44 7.05 -40.33
C ILE A 450 1.60 6.38 -39.25
N LEU A 451 0.34 6.13 -39.54
CA LEU A 451 -0.56 5.31 -38.74
C LEU A 451 -0.92 4.06 -39.54
N PHE A 452 -0.85 2.88 -38.93
CA PHE A 452 -1.21 1.64 -39.59
C PHE A 452 -1.83 0.64 -38.60
N ALA A 453 -2.61 -0.32 -39.15
CA ALA A 453 -3.15 -1.41 -38.35
C ALA A 453 -2.11 -2.53 -38.19
N ALA A 454 -1.89 -2.96 -36.94
CA ALA A 454 -1.04 -4.09 -36.60
C ALA A 454 -1.83 -5.18 -35.88
N ASP A 455 -1.57 -6.44 -36.25
CA ASP A 455 -2.02 -7.63 -35.53
C ASP A 455 -0.77 -8.24 -34.87
N VAL A 456 -0.69 -8.20 -33.54
CA VAL A 456 0.49 -8.64 -32.79
C VAL A 456 0.09 -9.69 -31.75
N LYS A 457 0.81 -10.80 -31.74
CA LYS A 457 0.57 -11.89 -30.81
C LYS A 457 0.86 -11.48 -29.36
N ALA A 458 0.31 -12.23 -28.41
CA ALA A 458 0.56 -12.06 -26.99
C ALA A 458 2.05 -12.11 -26.68
N ALA A 459 2.55 -11.13 -25.91
CA ALA A 459 3.97 -11.00 -25.52
C ALA A 459 4.95 -11.14 -26.72
N GLY A 460 4.54 -10.59 -27.88
CA GLY A 460 5.23 -10.77 -29.17
C GLY A 460 5.61 -9.47 -29.86
#